data_bd89f17c7cf9a0a376e22d36e5117d1f
#
_entry.id   bd89f17c7cf9a0a376e22d36e5117d1f
#
_cell.length_a   1.000
_cell.length_b   1.000
_cell.length_c   1.000
_cell.angle_alpha   90.00
_cell.angle_beta   90.00
_cell.angle_gamma   90.00
#
_symmetry.space_group_name_H-M   'P 1'
#
loop_
_entity.id
_entity.type
_entity.pdbx_description
1 polymer ?
#
loop_
_entity_poly.entity_id
_entity_poly.type
_entity_poly.pdbx_seq_one_letter_code
_entity_poly.pdbx_strand_id
1 'polypeptide(L)'
;MSVKRGIYVAPFEGLADPLVLAELALSAEDHGWDGFFVWDHVAYRAPTRAVADPWVALSACATATERLLLGPMVTPLSRRRVHKLARETVTLDQLSRGRLVLGVGLGSDRNGELEPFGEVVDPRARADLLDRGLERLANFWAGEFEPLPVQRPRIPVWVAARWPNRRPVRRAARWDGLFPIDLDGPETHAELAGEVARLREGADGPFDLVVTSPPGEDTGPWAEAGATWCLVGFGQQPQETEVRDVIASGSG
;
A
#
# COMPACT_ATOMS: atom_id res chain seq x y z
N MET A 1 -6.03 -20.41 7.35
CA MET A 1 -5.78 -19.16 8.11
C MET A 1 -6.81 -18.15 7.64
N SER A 2 -7.37 -17.32 8.52
CA SER A 2 -8.26 -16.24 8.10
C SER A 2 -7.44 -15.19 7.33
N VAL A 3 -7.99 -14.65 6.23
CA VAL A 3 -7.41 -13.54 5.51
C VAL A 3 -7.48 -12.27 6.39
N LYS A 4 -6.41 -11.50 6.44
CA LYS A 4 -6.41 -10.21 7.12
C LYS A 4 -7.19 -9.18 6.30
N ARG A 5 -7.87 -8.26 6.97
CA ARG A 5 -8.71 -7.25 6.32
C ARG A 5 -8.26 -5.84 6.63
N GLY A 6 -8.19 -5.02 5.61
CA GLY A 6 -7.78 -3.62 5.73
C GLY A 6 -8.76 -2.67 5.05
N ILE A 7 -8.90 -1.47 5.59
CA ILE A 7 -9.56 -0.34 4.95
C ILE A 7 -8.58 0.29 3.95
N TYR A 8 -9.04 0.60 2.74
CA TYR A 8 -8.22 1.16 1.67
C TYR A 8 -8.92 2.34 0.99
N VAL A 9 -8.49 3.55 1.30
CA VAL A 9 -9.18 4.79 0.89
C VAL A 9 -8.29 5.72 0.08
N ALA A 10 -8.90 6.43 -0.85
CA ALA A 10 -8.32 7.60 -1.48
C ALA A 10 -8.48 8.81 -0.55
N PRO A 11 -7.40 9.48 -0.12
CA PRO A 11 -7.45 10.65 0.76
C PRO A 11 -7.86 11.91 -0.05
N PHE A 12 -9.09 11.87 -0.59
CA PHE A 12 -9.62 12.86 -1.52
C PHE A 12 -10.86 13.54 -0.96
N GLU A 13 -11.11 14.79 -1.37
CA GLU A 13 -12.30 15.57 -1.05
C GLU A 13 -12.57 15.57 0.47
N GLY A 14 -13.69 15.05 0.94
CA GLY A 14 -14.02 14.96 2.36
C GLY A 14 -13.02 14.14 3.19
N LEU A 15 -12.32 13.20 2.55
CA LEU A 15 -11.25 12.40 3.17
C LEU A 15 -9.86 13.04 3.02
N ALA A 16 -9.74 14.26 2.49
CA ALA A 16 -8.47 14.98 2.42
C ALA A 16 -8.07 15.65 3.76
N ASP A 17 -8.93 15.58 4.78
CA ASP A 17 -8.59 16.01 6.14
C ASP A 17 -7.86 14.89 6.90
N PRO A 18 -6.59 15.10 7.33
CA PRO A 18 -5.85 14.09 8.09
C PRO A 18 -6.50 13.72 9.43
N LEU A 19 -7.28 14.61 10.04
CA LEU A 19 -7.99 14.32 11.29
C LEU A 19 -9.16 13.37 11.06
N VAL A 20 -9.90 13.54 9.96
CA VAL A 20 -10.95 12.59 9.55
C VAL A 20 -10.36 11.20 9.30
N LEU A 21 -9.22 11.13 8.60
CA LEU A 21 -8.54 9.85 8.37
C LEU A 21 -8.04 9.20 9.67
N ALA A 22 -7.55 9.99 10.62
CA ALA A 22 -7.15 9.50 11.94
C ALA A 22 -8.34 8.94 12.75
N GLU A 23 -9.49 9.61 12.72
CA GLU A 23 -10.72 9.11 13.34
C GLU A 23 -11.20 7.81 12.70
N LEU A 24 -11.19 7.73 11.37
CA LEU A 24 -11.55 6.50 10.64
C LEU A 24 -10.60 5.35 10.97
N ALA A 25 -9.30 5.61 11.05
CA ALA A 25 -8.31 4.61 11.42
C ALA A 25 -8.52 4.10 12.85
N LEU A 26 -8.78 4.99 13.81
CA LEU A 26 -9.11 4.61 15.19
C LEU A 26 -10.39 3.76 15.23
N SER A 27 -11.43 4.20 14.54
CA SER A 27 -12.67 3.43 14.45
C SER A 27 -12.45 2.05 13.82
N ALA A 28 -11.62 1.95 12.76
CA ALA A 28 -11.29 0.67 12.15
C ALA A 28 -10.58 -0.26 13.16
N GLU A 29 -9.64 0.27 13.95
CA GLU A 29 -8.97 -0.49 14.99
C GLU A 29 -9.95 -1.01 16.05
N ASP A 30 -10.90 -0.19 16.48
CA ASP A 30 -11.90 -0.54 17.48
C ASP A 30 -12.88 -1.61 16.98
N HIS A 31 -13.13 -1.66 15.66
CA HIS A 31 -14.00 -2.65 15.02
C HIS A 31 -13.25 -3.88 14.47
N GLY A 32 -11.98 -4.06 14.87
CA GLY A 32 -11.24 -5.31 14.63
C GLY A 32 -10.61 -5.42 13.23
N TRP A 33 -10.46 -4.33 12.49
CA TRP A 33 -9.72 -4.32 11.23
C TRP A 33 -8.21 -4.50 11.51
N ASP A 34 -7.49 -5.12 10.56
CA ASP A 34 -6.05 -5.40 10.68
C ASP A 34 -5.17 -4.28 10.12
N GLY A 35 -5.69 -3.45 9.23
CA GLY A 35 -4.91 -2.39 8.60
C GLY A 35 -5.73 -1.23 8.05
N PHE A 36 -5.05 -0.08 7.86
CA PHE A 36 -5.60 1.12 7.24
C PHE A 36 -4.60 1.67 6.23
N PHE A 37 -4.99 1.71 4.96
CA PHE A 37 -4.13 2.04 3.85
C PHE A 37 -4.68 3.21 3.03
N VAL A 38 -3.80 4.07 2.55
CA VAL A 38 -4.21 5.24 1.76
C VAL A 38 -3.54 5.27 0.39
N TRP A 39 -4.20 5.86 -0.60
CA TRP A 39 -3.62 6.11 -1.91
C TRP A 39 -2.53 7.18 -1.82
N ASP A 40 -1.50 7.09 -2.66
CA ASP A 40 -0.44 8.11 -2.79
C ASP A 40 -0.54 8.79 -4.15
N HIS A 41 -1.22 9.94 -4.17
CA HIS A 41 -1.36 10.80 -5.33
C HIS A 41 -0.93 12.24 -4.98
N VAL A 42 -0.42 12.99 -5.95
CA VAL A 42 -0.13 14.43 -5.81
C VAL A 42 -1.19 15.28 -6.51
N ALA A 43 -1.88 14.70 -7.48
CA ALA A 43 -2.99 15.27 -8.21
C ALA A 43 -3.89 14.14 -8.71
N TYR A 44 -5.12 14.46 -9.02
CA TYR A 44 -6.05 13.50 -9.60
C TYR A 44 -6.93 14.17 -10.65
N ARG A 45 -7.48 13.38 -11.58
CA ARG A 45 -8.36 13.90 -12.64
C ARG A 45 -9.65 14.48 -12.05
N ALA A 46 -10.24 15.43 -12.78
CA ALA A 46 -11.54 15.99 -12.43
C ALA A 46 -12.61 14.88 -12.25
N PRO A 47 -13.55 15.04 -11.32
CA PRO A 47 -13.83 16.25 -10.54
C PRO A 47 -12.98 16.41 -9.27
N THR A 48 -12.10 15.48 -8.91
CA THR A 48 -11.27 15.53 -7.69
C THR A 48 -10.38 16.77 -7.70
N ARG A 49 -10.41 17.54 -6.62
CA ARG A 49 -9.63 18.77 -6.41
C ARG A 49 -8.80 18.75 -5.14
N ALA A 50 -9.36 18.26 -4.04
CA ALA A 50 -8.66 18.15 -2.77
C ALA A 50 -7.98 16.77 -2.68
N VAL A 51 -6.67 16.76 -2.45
CA VAL A 51 -5.83 15.57 -2.30
C VAL A 51 -4.91 15.79 -1.11
N ALA A 52 -4.97 14.92 -0.11
CA ALA A 52 -4.06 15.01 1.03
C ALA A 52 -2.71 14.31 0.73
N ASP A 53 -1.65 14.80 1.35
CA ASP A 53 -0.38 14.07 1.37
C ASP A 53 -0.51 12.80 2.22
N PRO A 54 -0.23 11.62 1.64
CA PRO A 54 -0.45 10.35 2.33
C PRO A 54 0.49 10.16 3.54
N TRP A 55 1.70 10.69 3.51
CA TRP A 55 2.67 10.51 4.60
C TRP A 55 2.28 11.32 5.84
N VAL A 56 1.76 12.53 5.62
CA VAL A 56 1.22 13.37 6.71
C VAL A 56 -0.06 12.75 7.26
N ALA A 57 -0.96 12.29 6.39
CA ALA A 57 -2.19 11.62 6.80
C ALA A 57 -1.92 10.33 7.60
N LEU A 58 -1.01 9.47 7.12
CA LEU A 58 -0.61 8.26 7.82
C LEU A 58 0.07 8.56 9.17
N SER A 59 0.76 9.69 9.31
CA SER A 59 1.33 10.12 10.59
C SER A 59 0.22 10.44 11.60
N ALA A 60 -0.86 11.08 11.18
CA ALA A 60 -2.04 11.30 12.03
C ALA A 60 -2.71 9.96 12.42
N CYS A 61 -2.91 9.04 11.47
CA CYS A 61 -3.43 7.71 11.75
C CYS A 61 -2.54 6.93 12.74
N ALA A 62 -1.21 7.01 12.57
CA ALA A 62 -0.25 6.32 13.44
C ALA A 62 -0.31 6.78 14.90
N THR A 63 -0.59 8.07 15.13
CA THR A 63 -0.73 8.61 16.49
C THR A 63 -2.07 8.30 17.14
N ALA A 64 -3.11 8.05 16.34
CA ALA A 64 -4.45 7.72 16.81
C ALA A 64 -4.66 6.21 17.08
N THR A 65 -3.77 5.35 16.61
CA THR A 65 -3.92 3.88 16.65
C THR A 65 -2.72 3.20 17.31
N GLU A 66 -2.90 1.95 17.77
CA GLU A 66 -1.86 1.19 18.45
C GLU A 66 -1.52 -0.16 17.76
N ARG A 67 -2.43 -0.73 16.99
CA ARG A 67 -2.32 -2.10 16.44
C ARG A 67 -2.40 -2.19 14.94
N LEU A 68 -3.18 -1.32 14.28
CA LEU A 68 -3.37 -1.36 12.82
C LEU A 68 -2.06 -1.25 12.06
N LEU A 69 -1.86 -2.12 11.08
CA LEU A 69 -0.85 -1.87 10.05
C LEU A 69 -1.27 -0.66 9.20
N LEU A 70 -0.30 0.14 8.85
CA LEU A 70 -0.51 1.39 8.13
C LEU A 70 0.41 1.46 6.91
N GLY A 71 -0.05 2.02 5.83
CA GLY A 71 0.84 2.22 4.68
C GLY A 71 0.21 2.92 3.48
N PRO A 72 1.06 3.50 2.62
CA PRO A 72 0.60 3.97 1.33
C PRO A 72 0.42 2.78 0.38
N MET A 73 -0.65 2.79 -0.39
CA MET A 73 -0.90 1.78 -1.43
C MET A 73 -1.28 2.46 -2.75
N VAL A 74 -0.30 2.81 -3.58
CA VAL A 74 1.14 2.59 -3.44
C VAL A 74 1.89 3.88 -3.72
N THR A 75 3.05 4.06 -3.06
CA THR A 75 3.95 5.17 -3.38
C THR A 75 4.64 4.95 -4.72
N PRO A 76 4.50 5.87 -5.70
CA PRO A 76 5.28 5.86 -6.93
C PRO A 76 6.72 6.30 -6.65
N LEU A 77 7.62 5.33 -6.47
CA LEU A 77 8.99 5.61 -6.03
C LEU A 77 9.78 6.47 -7.04
N SER A 78 9.43 6.40 -8.33
CA SER A 78 10.07 7.18 -9.39
C SER A 78 9.90 8.69 -9.25
N ARG A 79 8.85 9.16 -8.54
CA ARG A 79 8.59 10.57 -8.29
C ARG A 79 9.08 11.03 -6.89
N ARG A 80 9.78 10.18 -6.16
CA ARG A 80 10.27 10.47 -4.80
C ARG A 80 11.79 10.55 -4.77
N ARG A 81 12.32 11.50 -4.00
CA ARG A 81 13.74 11.51 -3.64
C ARG A 81 13.99 10.41 -2.61
N VAL A 82 14.73 9.37 -2.99
CA VAL A 82 14.91 8.15 -2.18
C VAL A 82 15.42 8.44 -0.77
N HIS A 83 16.38 9.36 -0.62
CA HIS A 83 16.91 9.77 0.70
C HIS A 83 15.86 10.50 1.56
N LYS A 84 14.94 11.26 0.94
CA LYS A 84 13.83 11.89 1.67
C LYS A 84 12.82 10.83 2.11
N LEU A 85 12.45 9.92 1.21
CA LEU A 85 11.55 8.82 1.52
C LEU A 85 12.13 7.89 2.61
N ALA A 86 13.46 7.66 2.63
CA ALA A 86 14.11 6.92 3.70
C ALA A 86 13.87 7.57 5.08
N ARG A 87 13.91 8.90 5.16
CA ARG A 87 13.61 9.63 6.40
C ARG A 87 12.13 9.53 6.79
N GLU A 88 11.23 9.71 5.82
CA GLU A 88 9.79 9.61 6.02
C GLU A 88 9.40 8.21 6.53
N THR A 89 9.88 7.16 5.86
CA THR A 89 9.58 5.78 6.23
C THR A 89 10.09 5.41 7.62
N VAL A 90 11.32 5.74 7.95
CA VAL A 90 11.88 5.46 9.29
C VAL A 90 11.15 6.23 10.38
N THR A 91 10.84 7.51 10.12
CA THR A 91 10.14 8.34 11.11
C THR A 91 8.73 7.83 11.36
N LEU A 92 8.00 7.45 10.30
CA LEU A 92 6.67 6.88 10.44
C LEU A 92 6.69 5.47 11.06
N ASP A 93 7.71 4.66 10.76
CA ASP A 93 7.90 3.36 11.38
C ASP A 93 8.13 3.48 12.90
N GLN A 94 8.95 4.44 13.32
CA GLN A 94 9.13 4.75 14.74
C GLN A 94 7.87 5.29 15.39
N LEU A 95 7.18 6.25 14.75
CA LEU A 95 5.95 6.85 15.24
C LEU A 95 4.85 5.81 15.42
N SER A 96 4.74 4.88 14.48
CA SER A 96 3.79 3.77 14.53
C SER A 96 4.27 2.59 15.37
N ARG A 97 5.48 2.62 15.95
CA ARG A 97 6.07 1.50 16.71
C ARG A 97 6.18 0.22 15.89
N GLY A 98 6.60 0.32 14.62
CA GLY A 98 6.86 -0.83 13.77
C GLY A 98 5.61 -1.37 13.05
N ARG A 99 4.63 -0.52 12.73
CA ARG A 99 3.39 -0.89 12.02
C ARG A 99 3.34 -0.41 10.57
N LEU A 100 4.41 0.19 10.06
CA LEU A 100 4.47 0.65 8.67
C LEU A 100 4.68 -0.53 7.72
N VAL A 101 3.90 -0.55 6.64
CA VAL A 101 4.17 -1.33 5.42
C VAL A 101 4.33 -0.34 4.27
N LEU A 102 5.42 -0.45 3.52
CA LEU A 102 5.67 0.40 2.36
C LEU A 102 5.13 -0.25 1.08
N GLY A 103 3.96 0.17 0.63
CA GLY A 103 3.48 -0.15 -0.71
C GLY A 103 4.21 0.69 -1.77
N VAL A 104 4.71 0.05 -2.83
CA VAL A 104 5.43 0.73 -3.92
C VAL A 104 4.94 0.33 -5.29
N GLY A 105 5.03 1.26 -6.24
CA GLY A 105 4.66 1.03 -7.62
C GLY A 105 5.37 1.97 -8.60
N LEU A 106 5.08 1.79 -9.89
CA LEU A 106 5.62 2.64 -10.94
C LEU A 106 4.96 4.03 -11.00
N GLY A 107 3.77 4.15 -10.43
CA GLY A 107 2.89 5.28 -10.73
C GLY A 107 2.33 5.24 -12.15
N SER A 108 1.52 6.22 -12.49
CA SER A 108 0.89 6.37 -13.80
C SER A 108 0.68 7.84 -14.09
N ASP A 109 0.78 8.22 -15.36
CA ASP A 109 0.46 9.59 -15.78
C ASP A 109 -0.99 9.78 -16.24
N ARG A 110 -1.83 8.77 -16.08
CA ARG A 110 -3.25 8.82 -16.49
C ARG A 110 -4.04 9.94 -15.82
N ASN A 111 -3.57 10.39 -14.65
CA ASN A 111 -4.17 11.47 -13.87
C ASN A 111 -3.37 12.77 -13.91
N GLY A 112 -2.34 12.89 -14.79
CA GLY A 112 -1.49 14.08 -14.88
C GLY A 112 -0.57 14.27 -13.69
N GLU A 113 0.04 13.20 -13.19
CA GLU A 113 0.88 13.24 -12.00
C GLU A 113 2.39 13.22 -12.28
N LEU A 114 2.78 13.08 -13.53
CA LEU A 114 4.19 12.97 -13.94
C LEU A 114 4.59 14.11 -14.84
N GLU A 115 4.09 14.17 -16.08
CA GLU A 115 4.49 15.15 -17.07
C GLU A 115 4.33 16.60 -16.61
N PRO A 116 3.19 17.03 -16.01
CA PRO A 116 3.01 18.41 -15.55
C PRO A 116 3.98 18.83 -14.44
N PHE A 117 4.57 17.89 -13.72
CA PHE A 117 5.53 18.11 -12.64
C PHE A 117 6.99 17.86 -13.06
N GLY A 118 7.24 17.59 -14.35
CA GLY A 118 8.59 17.32 -14.85
C GLY A 118 9.16 15.97 -14.44
N GLU A 119 8.31 15.05 -14.03
CA GLU A 119 8.69 13.70 -13.61
C GLU A 119 8.87 12.76 -14.80
N VAL A 120 9.57 11.65 -14.59
CA VAL A 120 9.86 10.67 -15.65
C VAL A 120 8.59 9.96 -16.09
N VAL A 121 8.21 10.15 -17.36
CA VAL A 121 6.99 9.55 -17.97
C VAL A 121 7.25 8.14 -18.53
N ASP A 122 8.44 7.87 -19.06
CA ASP A 122 8.76 6.58 -19.66
C ASP A 122 8.64 5.40 -18.65
N PRO A 123 7.79 4.40 -18.92
CA PRO A 123 7.55 3.30 -17.97
C PRO A 123 8.78 2.43 -17.68
N ARG A 124 9.71 2.30 -18.63
CA ARG A 124 10.93 1.50 -18.44
C ARG A 124 11.90 2.24 -17.53
N ALA A 125 12.10 3.53 -17.76
CA ALA A 125 12.91 4.38 -16.91
C ALA A 125 12.35 4.43 -15.48
N ARG A 126 11.02 4.52 -15.30
CA ARG A 126 10.38 4.44 -13.98
C ARG A 126 10.58 3.08 -13.30
N ALA A 127 10.55 1.99 -14.07
CA ALA A 127 10.82 0.66 -13.53
C ALA A 127 12.27 0.54 -13.01
N ASP A 128 13.23 1.11 -13.73
CA ASP A 128 14.64 1.11 -13.34
C ASP A 128 14.88 2.05 -12.13
N LEU A 129 14.16 3.17 -12.05
CA LEU A 129 14.16 4.04 -10.86
C LEU A 129 13.58 3.33 -9.63
N LEU A 130 12.49 2.57 -9.81
CA LEU A 130 11.90 1.78 -8.73
C LEU A 130 12.87 0.71 -8.23
N ASP A 131 13.51 -0.05 -9.13
CA ASP A 131 14.45 -1.11 -8.74
C ASP A 131 15.64 -0.53 -7.97
N ARG A 132 16.32 0.50 -8.51
CA ARG A 132 17.43 1.19 -7.83
C ARG A 132 16.99 1.89 -6.54
N GLY A 133 15.81 2.47 -6.54
CA GLY A 133 15.27 3.15 -5.36
C GLY A 133 15.02 2.21 -4.19
N LEU A 134 14.48 1.02 -4.46
CA LEU A 134 14.26 -0.01 -3.43
C LEU A 134 15.59 -0.54 -2.85
N GLU A 135 16.58 -0.82 -3.70
CA GLU A 135 17.91 -1.23 -3.24
C GLU A 135 18.56 -0.13 -2.38
N ARG A 136 18.41 1.13 -2.78
CA ARG A 136 18.95 2.26 -2.03
C ARG A 136 18.25 2.47 -0.69
N LEU A 137 16.90 2.31 -0.64
CA LEU A 137 16.15 2.33 0.63
C LEU A 137 16.62 1.24 1.58
N ALA A 138 16.80 0.01 1.08
CA ALA A 138 17.28 -1.09 1.91
C ALA A 138 18.64 -0.79 2.55
N ASN A 139 19.57 -0.16 1.82
CA ASN A 139 20.86 0.26 2.35
C ASN A 139 20.73 1.35 3.42
N PHE A 140 19.86 2.35 3.20
CA PHE A 140 19.60 3.37 4.21
C PHE A 140 19.02 2.77 5.49
N TRP A 141 18.09 1.83 5.40
CA TRP A 141 17.51 1.13 6.54
C TRP A 141 18.46 0.15 7.23
N ALA A 142 19.48 -0.33 6.52
CA ALA A 142 20.52 -1.22 7.06
C ALA A 142 21.62 -0.49 7.85
N GLY A 143 21.62 0.84 7.88
CA GLY A 143 22.56 1.62 8.73
C GLY A 143 23.31 2.73 8.04
N GLU A 144 23.09 2.99 6.75
CA GLU A 144 23.66 4.20 6.15
C GLU A 144 23.02 5.49 6.70
N PHE A 145 21.80 5.38 7.24
CA PHE A 145 21.10 6.47 7.91
C PHE A 145 20.69 6.09 9.33
N GLU A 146 20.81 7.05 10.24
CA GLU A 146 20.23 6.97 11.58
C GLU A 146 19.15 8.04 11.76
N PRO A 147 18.09 7.75 12.54
CA PRO A 147 17.84 6.49 13.26
C PRO A 147 17.47 5.33 12.33
N LEU A 148 17.60 4.10 12.84
CA LEU A 148 17.17 2.89 12.14
C LEU A 148 15.66 2.66 12.28
N PRO A 149 15.01 1.90 11.36
CA PRO A 149 13.65 1.43 11.56
C PRO A 149 13.50 0.61 12.85
N VAL A 150 12.30 0.56 13.40
CA VAL A 150 11.95 -0.36 14.50
C VAL A 150 11.90 -1.79 13.99
N GLN A 151 11.30 -2.00 12.82
CA GLN A 151 11.13 -3.31 12.20
C GLN A 151 12.46 -3.93 11.75
N ARG A 152 12.61 -5.24 11.93
CA ARG A 152 13.78 -6.01 11.54
C ARG A 152 13.40 -7.15 10.58
N PRO A 153 14.20 -7.44 9.58
CA PRO A 153 15.48 -6.79 9.22
C PRO A 153 15.31 -5.38 8.60
N ARG A 154 14.09 -5.00 8.17
CA ARG A 154 13.72 -3.71 7.58
C ARG A 154 12.20 -3.52 7.59
N ILE A 155 11.73 -2.37 7.16
CA ILE A 155 10.32 -2.11 6.89
C ILE A 155 9.84 -3.06 5.77
N PRO A 156 8.71 -3.77 5.93
CA PRO A 156 8.14 -4.62 4.88
C PRO A 156 7.75 -3.81 3.64
N VAL A 157 7.98 -4.38 2.47
CA VAL A 157 7.69 -3.75 1.17
C VAL A 157 6.71 -4.61 0.38
N TRP A 158 5.55 -4.05 0.01
CA TRP A 158 4.60 -4.65 -0.92
C TRP A 158 4.71 -3.97 -2.28
N VAL A 159 4.93 -4.77 -3.32
CA VAL A 159 5.17 -4.25 -4.67
C VAL A 159 3.92 -4.41 -5.53
N ALA A 160 3.46 -3.32 -6.12
CA ALA A 160 2.34 -3.36 -7.05
C ALA A 160 2.72 -4.00 -8.39
N ALA A 161 1.82 -4.83 -8.92
CA ALA A 161 1.97 -5.45 -10.22
C ALA A 161 0.64 -5.54 -10.96
N ARG A 162 0.68 -5.44 -12.30
CA ARG A 162 -0.45 -5.79 -13.16
C ARG A 162 -0.19 -7.16 -13.77
N TRP A 163 -1.04 -8.12 -13.46
CA TRP A 163 -1.03 -9.43 -14.12
C TRP A 163 -1.57 -9.29 -15.57
N PRO A 164 -1.02 -10.00 -16.57
CA PRO A 164 0.01 -11.05 -16.48
C PRO A 164 1.46 -10.55 -16.70
N ASN A 165 1.78 -9.30 -16.40
CA ASN A 165 3.13 -8.77 -16.56
C ASN A 165 4.11 -9.40 -15.56
N ARG A 166 4.99 -10.28 -16.05
CA ARG A 166 5.90 -11.05 -15.19
C ARG A 166 7.04 -10.24 -14.55
N ARG A 167 7.50 -9.14 -15.20
CA ARG A 167 8.62 -8.34 -14.65
C ARG A 167 8.29 -7.74 -13.26
N PRO A 168 7.13 -7.08 -13.04
CA PRO A 168 6.77 -6.60 -11.70
C PRO A 168 6.50 -7.73 -10.70
N VAL A 169 5.98 -8.89 -11.12
CA VAL A 169 5.81 -10.05 -10.24
C VAL A 169 7.17 -10.59 -9.77
N ARG A 170 8.15 -10.72 -10.67
CA ARG A 170 9.53 -11.10 -10.30
C ARG A 170 10.19 -10.08 -9.37
N ARG A 171 9.87 -8.77 -9.53
CA ARG A 171 10.32 -7.74 -8.59
C ARG A 171 9.72 -8.00 -7.21
N ALA A 172 8.41 -8.18 -7.12
CA ALA A 172 7.70 -8.43 -5.87
C ALA A 172 8.26 -9.63 -5.12
N ALA A 173 8.56 -10.73 -5.84
CA ALA A 173 9.10 -11.95 -5.25
C ALA A 173 10.44 -11.77 -4.48
N ARG A 174 11.15 -10.66 -4.70
CA ARG A 174 12.38 -10.30 -3.95
C ARG A 174 12.11 -9.52 -2.67
N TRP A 175 10.85 -9.14 -2.42
CA TRP A 175 10.42 -8.33 -1.28
C TRP A 175 9.43 -9.09 -0.40
N ASP A 176 8.54 -8.42 0.31
CA ASP A 176 7.72 -9.03 1.36
C ASP A 176 6.26 -9.24 0.96
N GLY A 177 5.85 -8.73 -0.19
CA GLY A 177 4.50 -8.94 -0.67
C GLY A 177 4.24 -8.41 -2.08
N LEU A 178 3.14 -8.87 -2.63
CA LEU A 178 2.62 -8.49 -3.94
C LEU A 178 1.23 -7.89 -3.79
N PHE A 179 1.04 -6.72 -4.39
CA PHE A 179 -0.25 -6.05 -4.53
C PHE A 179 -0.65 -6.04 -6.01
N PRO A 180 -1.44 -7.01 -6.49
CA PRO A 180 -1.94 -7.00 -7.85
C PRO A 180 -2.98 -5.89 -8.05
N ILE A 181 -2.87 -5.18 -9.16
CA ILE A 181 -3.79 -4.11 -9.56
C ILE A 181 -4.65 -4.59 -10.71
N ASP A 182 -5.96 -4.34 -10.64
CA ASP A 182 -6.96 -4.73 -11.64
C ASP A 182 -6.92 -6.25 -11.93
N LEU A 183 -7.07 -7.06 -10.90
CA LEU A 183 -7.18 -8.51 -11.02
C LEU A 183 -8.64 -8.90 -11.30
N ASP A 184 -8.85 -9.81 -12.25
CA ASP A 184 -10.19 -10.18 -12.73
C ASP A 184 -10.99 -11.10 -11.77
N GLY A 185 -10.35 -11.61 -10.71
CA GLY A 185 -11.03 -12.45 -9.71
C GLY A 185 -10.13 -13.48 -9.04
N PRO A 186 -10.69 -14.31 -8.13
CA PRO A 186 -9.93 -15.29 -7.36
C PRO A 186 -9.21 -16.34 -8.23
N GLU A 187 -9.77 -16.76 -9.36
CA GLU A 187 -9.11 -17.72 -10.25
C GLU A 187 -7.79 -17.17 -10.81
N THR A 188 -7.83 -15.93 -11.32
CA THR A 188 -6.62 -15.23 -11.79
C THR A 188 -5.63 -14.99 -10.64
N HIS A 189 -6.13 -14.77 -9.43
CA HIS A 189 -5.29 -14.66 -8.25
C HIS A 189 -4.59 -15.98 -7.91
N ALA A 190 -5.28 -17.12 -8.01
CA ALA A 190 -4.68 -18.43 -7.78
C ALA A 190 -3.55 -18.73 -8.78
N GLU A 191 -3.71 -18.35 -10.05
CA GLU A 191 -2.63 -18.46 -11.06
C GLU A 191 -1.41 -17.60 -10.66
N LEU A 192 -1.66 -16.36 -10.25
CA LEU A 192 -0.63 -15.44 -9.79
C LEU A 192 0.08 -15.96 -8.54
N ALA A 193 -0.67 -16.47 -7.54
CA ALA A 193 -0.13 -17.09 -6.34
C ALA A 193 0.79 -18.28 -6.67
N GLY A 194 0.38 -19.12 -7.61
CA GLY A 194 1.21 -20.23 -8.11
C GLY A 194 2.51 -19.75 -8.79
N GLU A 195 2.49 -18.66 -9.54
CA GLU A 195 3.71 -18.07 -10.12
C GLU A 195 4.63 -17.52 -9.04
N VAL A 196 4.08 -16.81 -8.05
CA VAL A 196 4.85 -16.28 -6.90
C VAL A 196 5.48 -17.42 -6.11
N ALA A 197 4.74 -18.51 -5.84
CA ALA A 197 5.27 -19.67 -5.13
C ALA A 197 6.48 -20.27 -5.85
N ARG A 198 6.42 -20.42 -7.18
CA ARG A 198 7.55 -20.87 -8.00
C ARG A 198 8.74 -19.92 -7.94
N LEU A 199 8.50 -18.60 -8.00
CA LEU A 199 9.57 -17.60 -7.97
C LEU A 199 10.25 -17.52 -6.59
N ARG A 200 9.55 -17.93 -5.54
CA ARG A 200 10.02 -17.93 -4.16
C ARG A 200 10.44 -19.31 -3.64
N GLU A 201 10.53 -20.29 -4.53
CA GLU A 201 11.01 -21.64 -4.14
C GLU A 201 12.41 -21.52 -3.49
N GLY A 202 12.52 -22.00 -2.25
CA GLY A 202 13.74 -21.90 -1.44
C GLY A 202 13.99 -20.53 -0.78
N ALA A 203 13.07 -19.58 -0.89
CA ALA A 203 13.16 -18.33 -0.16
C ALA A 203 12.48 -18.45 1.22
N ASP A 204 13.16 -17.97 2.25
CA ASP A 204 12.64 -17.96 3.62
C ASP A 204 11.82 -16.69 3.93
N GLY A 205 10.91 -16.83 4.90
CA GLY A 205 10.13 -15.74 5.46
C GLY A 205 8.72 -15.57 4.88
N PRO A 206 7.87 -14.81 5.58
CA PRO A 206 6.50 -14.56 5.18
C PRO A 206 6.45 -13.76 3.87
N PHE A 207 5.37 -13.96 3.13
CA PHE A 207 5.09 -13.17 1.93
C PHE A 207 3.59 -12.90 1.83
N ASP A 208 3.23 -11.63 1.68
CA ASP A 208 1.84 -11.23 1.59
C ASP A 208 1.35 -11.19 0.13
N LEU A 209 0.19 -11.80 -0.10
CA LEU A 209 -0.58 -11.67 -1.32
C LEU A 209 -1.81 -10.81 -1.00
N VAL A 210 -1.79 -9.58 -1.51
CA VAL A 210 -2.74 -8.53 -1.11
C VAL A 210 -3.69 -8.25 -2.26
N VAL A 211 -4.98 -8.45 -2.02
CA VAL A 211 -6.03 -8.15 -3.01
C VAL A 211 -6.89 -6.97 -2.58
N THR A 212 -7.65 -6.42 -3.51
CA THR A 212 -8.69 -5.43 -3.22
C THR A 212 -10.05 -6.01 -3.52
N SER A 213 -11.03 -5.70 -2.68
CA SER A 213 -12.44 -6.02 -2.90
C SER A 213 -13.32 -4.79 -2.65
N PRO A 214 -14.49 -4.68 -3.27
CA PRO A 214 -15.48 -3.70 -2.89
C PRO A 214 -16.07 -4.02 -1.50
N PRO A 215 -16.74 -3.04 -0.85
CA PRO A 215 -17.47 -3.28 0.39
C PRO A 215 -18.50 -4.41 0.26
N GLY A 216 -18.58 -5.27 1.27
CA GLY A 216 -19.56 -6.36 1.34
C GLY A 216 -19.26 -7.60 0.50
N GLU A 217 -18.14 -7.63 -0.24
CA GLU A 217 -17.74 -8.84 -0.97
C GLU A 217 -17.25 -9.93 0.00
N ASP A 218 -17.66 -11.18 -0.29
CA ASP A 218 -17.15 -12.35 0.43
C ASP A 218 -15.66 -12.57 0.13
N THR A 219 -14.84 -12.56 1.15
CA THR A 219 -13.39 -12.75 1.05
C THR A 219 -12.96 -14.23 1.03
N GLY A 220 -13.87 -15.16 1.29
CA GLY A 220 -13.61 -16.60 1.30
C GLY A 220 -12.95 -17.11 0.01
N PRO A 221 -13.50 -16.82 -1.19
CA PRO A 221 -12.90 -17.23 -2.46
C PRO A 221 -11.48 -16.69 -2.66
N TRP A 222 -11.18 -15.46 -2.20
CA TRP A 222 -9.85 -14.88 -2.24
C TRP A 222 -8.87 -15.59 -1.30
N ALA A 223 -9.33 -15.94 -0.08
CA ALA A 223 -8.55 -16.71 0.88
C ALA A 223 -8.21 -18.10 0.33
N GLU A 224 -9.18 -18.80 -0.26
CA GLU A 224 -8.98 -20.10 -0.91
C GLU A 224 -8.00 -20.02 -2.07
N ALA A 225 -8.00 -18.91 -2.82
CA ALA A 225 -7.04 -18.61 -3.88
C ALA A 225 -5.66 -18.18 -3.36
N GLY A 226 -5.43 -18.11 -2.05
CA GLY A 226 -4.14 -17.85 -1.43
C GLY A 226 -3.88 -16.40 -1.02
N ALA A 227 -4.89 -15.52 -1.05
CA ALA A 227 -4.73 -14.16 -0.50
C ALA A 227 -4.45 -14.20 1.01
N THR A 228 -3.51 -13.36 1.46
CA THR A 228 -3.22 -13.16 2.89
C THR A 228 -3.87 -11.90 3.42
N TRP A 229 -4.15 -10.95 2.54
CA TRP A 229 -4.81 -9.68 2.82
C TRP A 229 -5.89 -9.38 1.80
N CYS A 230 -7.02 -8.87 2.30
CA CYS A 230 -8.07 -8.29 1.48
C CYS A 230 -8.31 -6.83 1.91
N LEU A 231 -8.02 -5.89 1.01
CA LEU A 231 -8.21 -4.47 1.25
C LEU A 231 -9.56 -4.02 0.69
N VAL A 232 -10.45 -3.56 1.57
CA VAL A 232 -11.75 -3.03 1.15
C VAL A 232 -11.57 -1.63 0.60
N GLY A 233 -11.82 -1.49 -0.69
CA GLY A 233 -11.63 -0.26 -1.46
C GLY A 233 -12.94 0.42 -1.82
N PHE A 234 -12.96 1.75 -1.76
CA PHE A 234 -14.14 2.60 -1.98
C PHE A 234 -14.08 3.37 -3.31
N GLY A 235 -13.15 2.99 -4.20
CA GLY A 235 -12.99 3.66 -5.48
C GLY A 235 -12.37 5.06 -5.39
N GLN A 236 -12.67 5.88 -6.41
CA GLN A 236 -11.99 7.17 -6.63
C GLN A 236 -12.66 8.35 -5.91
N GLN A 237 -13.89 8.20 -5.47
CA GLN A 237 -14.68 9.24 -4.80
C GLN A 237 -15.39 8.66 -3.56
N PRO A 238 -14.62 8.20 -2.57
CA PRO A 238 -15.20 7.64 -1.37
C PRO A 238 -16.00 8.69 -0.62
N GLN A 239 -17.18 8.31 -0.16
CA GLN A 239 -17.95 9.14 0.77
C GLN A 239 -17.58 8.78 2.19
N GLU A 240 -17.34 9.77 3.03
CA GLU A 240 -16.95 9.55 4.43
C GLU A 240 -17.98 8.66 5.16
N THR A 241 -19.27 8.90 4.94
CA THR A 241 -20.35 8.12 5.56
C THR A 241 -20.29 6.66 5.15
N GLU A 242 -20.05 6.36 3.87
CA GLU A 242 -19.91 4.99 3.38
C GLU A 242 -18.74 4.28 4.05
N VAL A 243 -17.59 4.96 4.17
CA VAL A 243 -16.40 4.40 4.83
C VAL A 243 -16.68 4.12 6.30
N ARG A 244 -17.38 5.05 7.02
CA ARG A 244 -17.78 4.87 8.41
C ARG A 244 -18.72 3.68 8.60
N ASP A 245 -19.72 3.53 7.73
CA ASP A 245 -20.69 2.44 7.79
C ASP A 245 -20.03 1.08 7.58
N VAL A 246 -19.10 0.98 6.62
CA VAL A 246 -18.33 -0.25 6.36
C VAL A 246 -17.40 -0.57 7.54
N ILE A 247 -16.71 0.41 8.09
CA ILE A 247 -15.87 0.22 9.28
C ILE A 247 -16.70 -0.32 10.44
N ALA A 248 -17.87 0.29 10.70
CA ALA A 248 -18.76 -0.08 11.80
C ALA A 248 -19.35 -1.51 11.63
N SER A 249 -19.45 -2.03 10.41
CA SER A 249 -19.86 -3.41 10.17
C SER A 249 -18.84 -4.46 10.65
N GLY A 250 -17.63 -4.02 10.98
CA GLY A 250 -16.56 -4.85 11.45
C GLY A 250 -15.77 -5.56 10.34
N SER A 251 -14.69 -6.21 10.72
CA SER A 251 -13.87 -6.97 9.77
C SER A 251 -14.46 -8.35 9.39
N GLY A 252 -15.56 -8.77 10.00
CA GLY A 252 -16.30 -10.01 9.69
C GLY A 252 -15.68 -11.24 10.31
#